data_b70faf471579f4190094b5b3224fa8cf
#
_entry.id   b70faf471579f4190094b5b3224fa8cf
#
_cell.length_a   1.000
_cell.length_b   1.000
_cell.length_c   1.000
_cell.angle_alpha   90.00
_cell.angle_beta   90.00
_cell.angle_gamma   90.00
#
_symmetry.space_group_name_H-M   'P 1'
#
loop_
_entity.id
_entity.type
_entity.pdbx_description
1 polymer ?
#
loop_
_entity_poly.entity_id
_entity_poly.type
_entity_poly.pdbx_seq_one_letter_code
_entity_poly.pdbx_strand_id
1 'polypeptide(L)'
;MNTSAMLKSFCDAVEAHNGKAFAELFTEDGVYHDVFYGAFEGRGKIAELIDDWFYRTATDFRWDMHAPVSDGHTLYARYTFSYRSLLPEAKGARAMFEGVSIMTLRDGKIAEYHEVDRFAGKADTHA
;
A
#
# COMPACT_ATOMS: atom_id res chain seq x y z
N MET A 1 -11.15 10.98 11.00
CA MET A 1 -10.44 11.22 9.72
C MET A 1 -11.38 10.81 8.60
N ASN A 2 -11.54 11.66 7.60
CA ASN A 2 -12.37 11.31 6.46
C ASN A 2 -11.64 10.34 5.53
N THR A 3 -12.39 9.74 4.60
CA THR A 3 -11.86 8.72 3.68
C THR A 3 -10.68 9.23 2.87
N SER A 4 -10.81 10.41 2.26
CA SER A 4 -9.72 10.95 1.42
C SER A 4 -8.47 11.24 2.22
N ALA A 5 -8.61 11.75 3.45
CA ALA A 5 -7.47 12.01 4.32
C ALA A 5 -6.79 10.71 4.74
N MET A 6 -7.57 9.66 5.03
CA MET A 6 -7.02 8.35 5.38
C MET A 6 -6.23 7.75 4.23
N LEU A 7 -6.77 7.80 3.01
CA LEU A 7 -6.07 7.28 1.83
C LEU A 7 -4.79 8.06 1.55
N LYS A 8 -4.81 9.37 1.72
CA LYS A 8 -3.61 10.18 1.56
C LYS A 8 -2.55 9.81 2.58
N SER A 9 -2.93 9.65 3.85
CA SER A 9 -2.01 9.25 4.92
C SER A 9 -1.41 7.85 4.66
N PHE A 10 -2.23 6.93 4.13
CA PHE A 10 -1.80 5.60 3.75
C PHE A 10 -0.69 5.66 2.69
N CYS A 11 -0.93 6.37 1.62
CA CYS A 11 0.03 6.51 0.52
C CYS A 11 1.29 7.28 0.97
N ASP A 12 1.12 8.37 1.70
CA ASP A 12 2.23 9.18 2.18
C ASP A 12 3.17 8.38 3.09
N ALA A 13 2.61 7.53 3.97
CA ALA A 13 3.41 6.73 4.90
C ALA A 13 4.29 5.72 4.15
N VAL A 14 3.76 5.10 3.10
CA VAL A 14 4.55 4.17 2.27
C VAL A 14 5.67 4.93 1.55
N GLU A 15 5.34 6.06 0.94
CA GLU A 15 6.30 6.86 0.19
C GLU A 15 7.39 7.44 1.09
N ALA A 16 7.05 7.72 2.35
CA ALA A 16 8.00 8.25 3.33
C ALA A 16 8.78 7.15 4.06
N HIS A 17 8.57 5.88 3.74
CA HIS A 17 9.22 4.77 4.44
C HIS A 17 8.92 4.80 5.95
N ASN A 18 7.67 5.11 6.30
CA ASN A 18 7.25 5.32 7.69
C ASN A 18 6.24 4.25 8.12
N GLY A 19 6.77 3.11 8.58
CA GLY A 19 5.95 1.98 9.00
C GLY A 19 5.08 2.28 10.20
N LYS A 20 5.56 3.09 11.15
CA LYS A 20 4.78 3.45 12.32
C LYS A 20 3.53 4.25 11.95
N ALA A 21 3.68 5.27 11.12
CA ALA A 21 2.56 6.07 10.65
C ALA A 21 1.57 5.23 9.86
N PHE A 22 2.08 4.31 9.04
CA PHE A 22 1.24 3.38 8.27
C PHE A 22 0.43 2.48 9.18
N ALA A 23 1.09 1.85 10.16
CA ALA A 23 0.45 0.90 11.07
C ALA A 23 -0.62 1.57 11.95
N GLU A 24 -0.45 2.85 12.29
CA GLU A 24 -1.41 3.59 13.10
C GLU A 24 -2.76 3.80 12.40
N LEU A 25 -2.82 3.62 11.09
CA LEU A 25 -4.08 3.66 10.34
C LEU A 25 -4.92 2.39 10.52
N PHE A 26 -4.31 1.33 11.05
CA PHE A 26 -4.96 0.05 11.26
C PHE A 26 -5.43 -0.11 12.71
N THR A 27 -6.40 -1.01 12.93
CA THR A 27 -6.74 -1.45 14.28
C THR A 27 -5.56 -2.22 14.87
N GLU A 28 -5.53 -2.40 16.20
CA GLU A 28 -4.44 -3.12 16.86
C GLU A 28 -4.26 -4.55 16.33
N ASP A 29 -5.38 -5.18 15.99
CA ASP A 29 -5.41 -6.54 15.44
C ASP A 29 -5.57 -6.56 13.91
N GLY A 30 -5.32 -5.43 13.26
CA GLY A 30 -5.49 -5.30 11.82
C GLY A 30 -4.60 -6.26 11.04
N VAL A 31 -5.05 -6.59 9.82
CA VAL A 31 -4.31 -7.50 8.93
C VAL A 31 -4.15 -6.86 7.57
N TYR A 32 -2.92 -6.86 7.07
CA TYR A 32 -2.60 -6.46 5.72
C TYR A 32 -2.25 -7.70 4.91
N HIS A 33 -3.00 -7.97 3.84
CA HIS A 33 -2.72 -9.10 2.95
C HIS A 33 -1.92 -8.59 1.75
N ASP A 34 -0.62 -8.87 1.76
CA ASP A 34 0.26 -8.46 0.67
C ASP A 34 0.29 -9.56 -0.40
N VAL A 35 0.21 -9.15 -1.67
CA VAL A 35 0.12 -10.11 -2.79
C VAL A 35 1.40 -10.93 -2.96
N PHE A 36 2.55 -10.41 -2.51
CA PHE A 36 3.83 -11.11 -2.63
C PHE A 36 4.25 -11.81 -1.34
N TYR A 37 4.04 -11.16 -0.20
CA TYR A 37 4.61 -11.58 1.07
C TYR A 37 3.60 -12.24 2.01
N GLY A 38 2.32 -12.21 1.67
CA GLY A 38 1.28 -12.82 2.49
C GLY A 38 0.72 -11.90 3.56
N ALA A 39 0.18 -12.48 4.62
CA ALA A 39 -0.53 -11.74 5.66
C ALA A 39 0.42 -11.19 6.73
N PHE A 40 0.21 -9.92 7.07
CA PHE A 40 0.92 -9.24 8.15
C PHE A 40 -0.12 -8.86 9.20
N GLU A 41 -0.11 -9.52 10.33
CA GLU A 41 -1.13 -9.39 11.36
C GLU A 41 -0.61 -8.58 12.55
N GLY A 42 -1.37 -7.53 12.91
CA GLY A 42 -1.02 -6.63 14.00
C GLY A 42 -0.13 -5.49 13.57
N ARG A 43 -0.20 -4.37 14.31
CA ARG A 43 0.53 -3.15 13.97
C ARG A 43 2.04 -3.34 13.85
N GLY A 44 2.62 -4.17 14.73
CA GLY A 44 4.06 -4.42 14.68
C GLY A 44 4.49 -5.04 13.37
N LYS A 45 3.78 -6.05 12.90
CA LYS A 45 4.06 -6.71 11.62
C LYS A 45 3.75 -5.79 10.44
N ILE A 46 2.69 -5.02 10.52
CA ILE A 46 2.32 -4.07 9.46
C ILE A 46 3.38 -2.97 9.32
N ALA A 47 3.90 -2.45 10.44
CA ALA A 47 5.00 -1.49 10.41
C ALA A 47 6.25 -2.11 9.77
N GLU A 48 6.56 -3.34 10.12
CA GLU A 48 7.72 -4.07 9.57
C GLU A 48 7.59 -4.28 8.06
N LEU A 49 6.38 -4.52 7.56
CA LEU A 49 6.14 -4.64 6.11
C LEU A 49 6.65 -3.40 5.37
N ILE A 50 6.34 -2.21 5.89
CA ILE A 50 6.74 -0.94 5.27
C ILE A 50 8.21 -0.62 5.55
N ASP A 51 8.67 -0.81 6.79
CA ASP A 51 10.04 -0.41 7.17
C ASP A 51 11.09 -1.32 6.57
N ASP A 52 10.76 -2.60 6.34
CA ASP A 52 11.73 -3.61 5.93
C ASP A 52 11.37 -4.27 4.61
N TRP A 53 10.21 -4.97 4.54
CA TRP A 53 9.90 -5.84 3.41
C TRP A 53 9.79 -5.10 2.08
N PHE A 54 9.06 -3.99 2.05
CA PHE A 54 8.88 -3.21 0.81
C PHE A 54 10.22 -2.75 0.24
N TYR A 55 11.13 -2.32 1.11
CA TYR A 55 12.39 -1.70 0.68
C TYR A 55 13.55 -2.69 0.48
N ARG A 56 13.30 -3.98 0.65
CA ARG A 56 14.33 -5.01 0.38
C ARG A 56 14.69 -5.09 -1.09
N THR A 57 13.71 -4.94 -1.97
CA THR A 57 13.89 -5.16 -3.41
C THR A 57 13.43 -3.99 -4.25
N ALA A 58 12.98 -2.91 -3.63
CA ALA A 58 12.42 -1.77 -4.34
C ALA A 58 12.64 -0.48 -3.55
N THR A 59 12.51 0.64 -4.24
CA THR A 59 12.62 1.98 -3.66
C THR A 59 11.80 2.95 -4.50
N ASP A 60 11.74 4.21 -4.10
CA ASP A 60 11.05 5.28 -4.79
C ASP A 60 9.61 4.88 -5.11
N PHE A 61 8.88 4.50 -4.07
CA PHE A 61 7.48 4.11 -4.17
C PHE A 61 6.60 5.33 -4.44
N ARG A 62 5.61 5.14 -5.32
CA ARG A 62 4.55 6.10 -5.58
C ARG A 62 3.24 5.34 -5.54
N TRP A 63 2.33 5.78 -4.69
CA TRP A 63 1.02 5.15 -4.54
C TRP A 63 -0.03 6.24 -4.61
N ASP A 64 -0.91 6.14 -5.58
CA ASP A 64 -2.00 7.07 -5.77
C ASP A 64 -3.32 6.32 -5.66
N MET A 65 -4.07 6.58 -4.60
CA MET A 65 -5.40 6.03 -4.39
C MET A 65 -6.44 7.10 -4.68
N HIS A 66 -7.45 6.74 -5.46
CA HIS A 66 -8.46 7.68 -5.93
C HIS A 66 -9.82 7.00 -6.08
N ALA A 67 -10.84 7.81 -6.35
CA ALA A 67 -12.21 7.34 -6.57
C ALA A 67 -12.73 6.43 -5.45
N PRO A 68 -12.64 6.85 -4.17
CA PRO A 68 -13.09 6.00 -3.08
C PRO A 68 -14.60 5.86 -3.05
N VAL A 69 -15.06 4.66 -2.67
CA VAL A 69 -16.46 4.35 -2.41
C VAL A 69 -16.53 3.64 -1.06
N SER A 70 -17.35 4.14 -0.15
CA SER A 70 -17.45 3.56 1.19
C SER A 70 -18.86 3.68 1.72
N ASP A 71 -19.28 2.66 2.49
CA ASP A 71 -20.52 2.68 3.27
C ASP A 71 -20.26 2.85 4.78
N GLY A 72 -19.01 3.16 5.15
CA GLY A 72 -18.59 3.28 6.54
C GLY A 72 -18.00 1.99 7.11
N HIS A 73 -18.25 0.86 6.49
CA HIS A 73 -17.72 -0.45 6.91
C HIS A 73 -16.73 -1.01 5.92
N THR A 74 -16.97 -0.78 4.64
CA THR A 74 -16.10 -1.23 3.56
C THR A 74 -15.70 -0.03 2.73
N LEU A 75 -14.43 0.00 2.34
CA LEU A 75 -13.88 1.07 1.51
C LEU A 75 -13.19 0.44 0.32
N TYR A 76 -13.58 0.86 -0.87
CA TYR A 76 -12.92 0.49 -2.13
C TYR A 76 -12.29 1.74 -2.71
N ALA A 77 -11.05 1.61 -3.19
CA ALA A 77 -10.38 2.70 -3.88
C ALA A 77 -9.54 2.15 -5.02
N ARG A 78 -9.62 2.78 -6.17
CA ARG A 78 -8.74 2.46 -7.29
C ARG A 78 -7.36 3.03 -7.00
N TYR A 79 -6.32 2.40 -7.57
CA TYR A 79 -4.97 2.93 -7.39
C TYR A 79 -4.06 2.65 -8.57
N THR A 80 -3.03 3.47 -8.65
CA THR A 80 -1.81 3.15 -9.38
C THR A 80 -0.69 3.07 -8.35
N PHE A 81 0.18 2.08 -8.52
CA PHE A 81 1.30 1.83 -7.61
C PHE A 81 2.53 1.54 -8.43
N SER A 82 3.62 2.23 -8.14
CA SER A 82 4.86 2.01 -8.87
C SER A 82 6.07 2.12 -7.94
N TYR A 83 7.18 1.54 -8.38
CA TYR A 83 8.43 1.59 -7.64
C TYR A 83 9.59 1.37 -8.60
N ARG A 84 10.80 1.72 -8.17
CA ARG A 84 12.02 1.37 -8.87
C ARG A 84 12.58 0.08 -8.28
N SER A 85 12.88 -0.87 -9.15
CA SER A 85 13.45 -2.16 -8.76
C SER A 85 14.90 -2.00 -8.30
N LEU A 86 15.26 -2.72 -7.23
CA LEU A 86 16.64 -2.90 -6.79
C LEU A 86 17.18 -4.28 -7.18
N LEU A 87 16.34 -5.12 -7.81
CA LEU A 87 16.77 -6.45 -8.26
C LEU A 87 17.80 -6.32 -9.38
N PRO A 88 18.85 -7.14 -9.39
CA PRO A 88 19.93 -7.01 -10.39
C PRO A 88 19.45 -7.03 -11.83
N GLU A 89 18.49 -7.90 -12.15
CA GLU A 89 17.97 -8.08 -13.52
C GLU A 89 17.12 -6.91 -14.00
N ALA A 90 16.67 -6.02 -13.08
CA ALA A 90 15.79 -4.93 -13.43
C ALA A 90 16.14 -3.64 -12.65
N LYS A 91 17.39 -3.53 -12.20
CA LYS A 91 17.80 -2.42 -11.32
C LYS A 91 17.54 -1.07 -11.98
N GLY A 92 16.82 -0.22 -11.25
CA GLY A 92 16.48 1.13 -11.69
C GLY A 92 15.25 1.20 -12.59
N ALA A 93 14.72 0.08 -13.07
CA ALA A 93 13.50 0.07 -13.86
C ALA A 93 12.30 0.35 -12.95
N ARG A 94 11.37 1.17 -13.44
CA ARG A 94 10.12 1.43 -12.71
C ARG A 94 9.03 0.49 -13.18
N ALA A 95 8.53 -0.31 -12.26
CA ALA A 95 7.38 -1.17 -12.48
C ALA A 95 6.11 -0.44 -12.04
N MET A 96 5.02 -0.62 -12.76
CA MET A 96 3.73 0.01 -12.46
C MET A 96 2.63 -1.02 -12.41
N PHE A 97 1.72 -0.85 -11.45
CA PHE A 97 0.55 -1.69 -11.25
C PHE A 97 -0.70 -0.83 -11.17
N GLU A 98 -1.82 -1.38 -11.61
CA GLU A 98 -3.13 -0.77 -11.45
C GLU A 98 -4.02 -1.73 -10.68
N GLY A 99 -4.80 -1.22 -9.74
CA GLY A 99 -5.60 -2.11 -8.93
C GLY A 99 -6.70 -1.44 -8.15
N VAL A 100 -7.28 -2.23 -7.26
CA VAL A 100 -8.31 -1.82 -6.32
C VAL A 100 -7.93 -2.28 -4.93
N SER A 101 -7.93 -1.33 -3.99
CA SER A 101 -7.81 -1.63 -2.56
C SER A 101 -9.18 -1.94 -1.99
N ILE A 102 -9.24 -2.94 -1.13
CA ILE A 102 -10.47 -3.39 -0.47
C ILE A 102 -10.19 -3.37 1.03
N MET A 103 -10.84 -2.46 1.75
CA MET A 103 -10.60 -2.28 3.17
C MET A 103 -11.86 -2.53 3.97
N THR A 104 -11.74 -3.28 5.07
CA THR A 104 -12.78 -3.36 6.08
C THR A 104 -12.43 -2.36 7.17
N LEU A 105 -13.39 -1.52 7.55
CA LEU A 105 -13.18 -0.47 8.54
C LEU A 105 -13.86 -0.82 9.85
N ARG A 106 -13.20 -0.45 10.96
CA ARG A 106 -13.76 -0.56 12.31
C ARG A 106 -13.27 0.62 13.12
N ASP A 107 -14.22 1.38 13.66
CA ASP A 107 -13.94 2.57 14.47
C ASP A 107 -13.03 3.57 13.75
N GLY A 108 -13.25 3.77 12.44
CA GLY A 108 -12.49 4.71 11.62
C GLY A 108 -11.09 4.24 11.25
N LYS A 109 -10.74 2.99 11.55
CA LYS A 109 -9.44 2.42 11.23
C LYS A 109 -9.60 1.19 10.34
N ILE A 110 -8.50 0.80 9.69
CA ILE A 110 -8.49 -0.35 8.79
C ILE A 110 -8.34 -1.61 9.63
N ALA A 111 -9.36 -2.48 9.61
CA ALA A 111 -9.31 -3.77 10.28
C ALA A 111 -8.69 -4.84 9.37
N GLU A 112 -8.93 -4.73 8.07
CA GLU A 112 -8.38 -5.67 7.11
C GLU A 112 -8.16 -4.97 5.78
N TYR A 113 -7.02 -5.24 5.16
CA TYR A 113 -6.65 -4.68 3.87
C TYR A 113 -6.37 -5.80 2.88
N HIS A 114 -7.04 -5.74 1.74
CA HIS A 114 -6.78 -6.59 0.58
C HIS A 114 -6.58 -5.72 -0.65
N GLU A 115 -5.94 -6.28 -1.65
CA GLU A 115 -5.82 -5.61 -2.94
C GLU A 115 -5.86 -6.62 -4.06
N VAL A 116 -6.36 -6.17 -5.21
CA VAL A 116 -6.31 -6.93 -6.47
C VAL A 116 -5.72 -6.00 -7.49
N ASP A 117 -4.65 -6.43 -8.15
CA ASP A 117 -4.02 -5.59 -9.15
C ASP A 117 -3.48 -6.40 -10.32
N ARG A 118 -3.01 -5.67 -11.32
CA ARG A 118 -2.36 -6.22 -12.49
C ARG A 118 -1.14 -5.39 -12.82
N PHE A 119 -0.16 -6.04 -13.41
CA PHE A 119 1.01 -5.36 -13.93
C PHE A 119 0.61 -4.47 -15.11
N ALA A 120 0.94 -3.19 -15.03
CA ALA A 120 0.60 -2.21 -16.06
C ALA A 120 1.82 -1.81 -16.91
N GLY A 121 2.96 -2.47 -16.70
CA GLY A 121 4.16 -2.27 -17.48
C GLY A 121 5.21 -1.42 -16.78
N LYS A 122 6.20 -0.97 -17.55
CA LYS A 122 7.26 -0.10 -17.07
C LYS A 122 6.89 1.34 -17.39
N ALA A 123 6.82 2.17 -16.35
CA ALA A 123 6.34 3.54 -16.48
C ALA A 123 7.36 4.48 -17.12
N ASP A 124 8.65 4.17 -17.08
CA ASP A 124 9.73 5.03 -17.55
C ASP A 124 10.74 4.29 -18.44
N THR A 125 10.23 3.58 -19.43
CA THR A 125 11.05 2.77 -20.33
C THR A 125 12.06 3.58 -21.13
N HIS A 126 11.88 4.89 -21.20
CA HIS A 126 12.75 5.80 -21.94
C HIS A 126 13.33 6.89 -21.04
N ALA A 127 13.48 6.58 -19.79
CA ALA A 127 14.03 7.53 -18.83
C ALA A 127 15.49 7.87 -19.18
#